data_42c1ef9255d7bfa3d3a930ea9b811631
#
_entry.id   42c1ef9255d7bfa3d3a930ea9b811631
#
_cell.length_a   1.000
_cell.length_b   1.000
_cell.length_c   1.000
_cell.angle_alpha   90.00
_cell.angle_beta   90.00
_cell.angle_gamma   90.00
#
_symmetry.space_group_name_H-M   'P 1'
#
loop_
_entity.id
_entity.type
_entity.pdbx_description
1 polymer ?
#
loop_
_entity_poly.entity_id
_entity_poly.type
_entity_poly.pdbx_seq_one_letter_code
_entity_poly.pdbx_strand_id
1 'polypeptide(L)'
;MLNESTPPGLPDSRLGTEPTQPQLQSAAATFALLGSAPRLHLAWLMAHETSDVGTLARRVGLSIPTTSQHLAKLRLAGIVSARREGRHTYYTIEDPHVLTMLDQIFGHIAPDGTLAPDPVIPPRRPAQ
;
A
#
# COMPACT_ATOMS: atom_id res chain seq x y z
N MET A 1 15.01 31.14 -9.40
CA MET A 1 14.31 30.57 -10.55
C MET A 1 13.03 29.88 -10.13
N LEU A 2 12.00 30.06 -10.88
CA LEU A 2 10.74 29.45 -10.53
C LEU A 2 10.77 27.95 -10.71
N ASN A 3 10.12 27.25 -9.82
CA ASN A 3 9.90 25.84 -9.98
C ASN A 3 8.65 25.64 -10.84
N GLU A 4 8.87 25.34 -12.11
CA GLU A 4 7.76 25.21 -13.04
C GLU A 4 7.18 23.82 -13.11
N SER A 5 7.72 22.91 -12.31
CA SER A 5 7.24 21.52 -12.33
C SER A 5 5.91 21.34 -11.60
N THR A 6 5.52 22.30 -10.74
CA THR A 6 4.27 22.18 -9.98
C THR A 6 3.16 22.96 -10.67
N PRO A 7 2.13 22.28 -11.18
CA PRO A 7 1.00 22.97 -11.79
C PRO A 7 0.25 23.85 -10.79
N PRO A 8 -0.36 24.94 -11.27
CA PRO A 8 -1.18 25.79 -10.41
C PRO A 8 -2.31 25.00 -9.74
N GLY A 9 -2.56 25.31 -8.49
CA GLY A 9 -3.63 24.66 -7.74
C GLY A 9 -3.25 23.37 -7.06
N LEU A 10 -2.04 22.83 -7.31
CA LEU A 10 -1.55 21.63 -6.65
C LEU A 10 -0.65 22.01 -5.48
N PRO A 11 -0.68 21.23 -4.38
CA PRO A 11 0.25 21.44 -3.27
C PRO A 11 1.68 21.20 -3.73
N ASP A 12 2.56 22.16 -3.53
CA ASP A 12 3.94 22.08 -4.00
C ASP A 12 4.68 20.87 -3.47
N SER A 13 4.54 20.60 -2.18
CA SER A 13 5.33 19.58 -1.52
C SER A 13 4.86 18.18 -1.78
N ARG A 14 3.68 17.99 -2.36
CA ARG A 14 3.12 16.66 -2.50
C ARG A 14 3.46 15.98 -3.81
N LEU A 15 3.38 16.68 -4.90
CA LEU A 15 3.54 16.06 -6.22
C LEU A 15 4.89 16.34 -6.85
N GLY A 16 5.51 17.50 -6.50
CA GLY A 16 6.84 17.84 -7.02
C GLY A 16 6.90 17.80 -8.53
N THR A 17 7.95 17.20 -9.05
CA THR A 17 8.15 17.06 -10.48
C THR A 17 7.36 15.88 -11.03
N GLU A 18 7.12 15.92 -12.34
CA GLU A 18 6.47 14.79 -13.02
C GLU A 18 7.29 13.51 -12.86
N PRO A 19 6.63 12.37 -12.58
CA PRO A 19 7.36 11.11 -12.47
C PRO A 19 8.07 10.73 -13.76
N THR A 20 9.18 10.05 -13.61
CA THR A 20 9.92 9.46 -14.73
C THR A 20 9.22 8.18 -15.19
N GLN A 21 9.56 7.69 -16.40
CA GLN A 21 9.04 6.43 -16.87
C GLN A 21 9.37 5.25 -15.94
N PRO A 22 10.60 5.10 -15.46
CA PRO A 22 10.86 4.03 -14.47
C PRO A 22 10.02 4.16 -13.21
N GLN A 23 9.78 5.36 -12.72
CA GLN A 23 8.91 5.56 -11.56
C GLN A 23 7.47 5.15 -11.86
N LEU A 24 6.95 5.51 -13.02
CA LEU A 24 5.59 5.15 -13.41
C LEU A 24 5.44 3.64 -13.54
N GLN A 25 6.43 2.97 -14.14
CA GLN A 25 6.40 1.51 -14.30
C GLN A 25 6.44 0.80 -12.95
N SER A 26 7.30 1.25 -12.04
CA SER A 26 7.40 0.65 -10.71
C SER A 26 6.14 0.90 -9.88
N ALA A 27 5.59 2.09 -9.94
CA ALA A 27 4.36 2.42 -9.22
C ALA A 27 3.19 1.58 -9.75
N ALA A 28 3.06 1.48 -11.07
CA ALA A 28 2.01 0.68 -11.69
C ALA A 28 2.13 -0.79 -11.29
N ALA A 29 3.35 -1.33 -11.27
CA ALA A 29 3.59 -2.72 -10.85
C ALA A 29 3.19 -2.92 -9.38
N THR A 30 3.47 -1.96 -8.51
CA THR A 30 3.07 -2.02 -7.10
C THR A 30 1.54 -2.04 -6.97
N PHE A 31 0.85 -1.17 -7.68
CA PHE A 31 -0.61 -1.14 -7.64
C PHE A 31 -1.20 -2.43 -8.22
N ALA A 32 -0.63 -2.96 -9.30
CA ALA A 32 -1.10 -4.22 -9.87
C ALA A 32 -0.96 -5.37 -8.86
N LEU A 33 0.13 -5.38 -8.12
CA LEU A 33 0.37 -6.39 -7.09
C LEU A 33 -0.65 -6.30 -5.96
N LEU A 34 -0.98 -5.10 -5.54
CA LEU A 34 -1.97 -4.85 -4.48
C LEU A 34 -3.40 -4.84 -5.00
N GLY A 35 -3.61 -4.94 -6.30
CA GLY A 35 -4.93 -4.98 -6.91
C GLY A 35 -5.63 -6.34 -6.82
N SER A 36 -5.31 -7.12 -5.81
CA SER A 36 -5.90 -8.42 -5.50
C SER A 36 -6.46 -8.34 -4.09
N ALA A 37 -7.72 -8.66 -3.89
CA ALA A 37 -8.33 -8.59 -2.57
C ALA A 37 -7.56 -9.45 -1.53
N PRO A 38 -7.16 -10.69 -1.84
CA PRO A 38 -6.37 -11.45 -0.88
C PRO A 38 -5.03 -10.80 -0.54
N ARG A 39 -4.30 -10.29 -1.55
CA ARG A 39 -3.02 -9.65 -1.29
C ARG A 39 -3.17 -8.35 -0.51
N LEU A 40 -4.21 -7.61 -0.79
CA LEU A 40 -4.49 -6.38 -0.06
C LEU A 40 -4.85 -6.69 1.40
N HIS A 41 -5.62 -7.74 1.63
CA HIS A 41 -5.96 -8.19 2.98
C HIS A 41 -4.71 -8.65 3.74
N LEU A 42 -3.85 -9.42 3.09
CA LEU A 42 -2.57 -9.82 3.68
C LEU A 42 -1.71 -8.61 4.03
N ALA A 43 -1.63 -7.63 3.13
CA ALA A 43 -0.86 -6.42 3.37
C ALA A 43 -1.39 -5.66 4.59
N TRP A 44 -2.71 -5.54 4.71
CA TRP A 44 -3.31 -4.89 5.86
C TRP A 44 -2.93 -5.60 7.16
N LEU A 45 -3.02 -6.93 7.19
CA LEU A 45 -2.67 -7.70 8.38
C LEU A 45 -1.20 -7.51 8.76
N MET A 46 -0.30 -7.59 7.78
CA MET A 46 1.13 -7.45 8.02
C MET A 46 1.54 -6.02 8.38
N ALA A 47 0.72 -5.05 8.01
CA ALA A 47 0.95 -3.66 8.40
C ALA A 47 0.66 -3.44 9.90
N HIS A 48 -0.17 -4.28 10.50
CA HIS A 48 -0.59 -4.11 11.88
C HIS A 48 0.16 -5.00 12.85
N GLU A 49 0.58 -6.19 12.40
CA GLU A 49 1.38 -7.06 13.26
C GLU A 49 2.20 -8.04 12.42
N THR A 50 3.29 -8.49 13.00
CA THR A 50 4.14 -9.52 12.41
C THR A 50 3.46 -10.87 12.59
N SER A 51 3.34 -11.65 11.52
CA SER A 51 2.61 -12.92 11.56
C SER A 51 3.30 -13.98 10.71
N ASP A 52 3.11 -15.23 11.09
CA ASP A 52 3.57 -16.36 10.28
C ASP A 52 2.54 -16.72 9.20
N VAL A 53 2.93 -17.57 8.24
CA VAL A 53 2.06 -17.91 7.12
C VAL A 53 0.79 -18.63 7.57
N GLY A 54 0.86 -19.47 8.59
CA GLY A 54 -0.31 -20.18 9.09
C GLY A 54 -1.37 -19.24 9.65
N THR A 55 -0.93 -18.26 10.42
CA THR A 55 -1.82 -17.23 10.97
C THR A 55 -2.44 -16.39 9.85
N LEU A 56 -1.61 -15.98 8.90
CA LEU A 56 -2.09 -15.17 7.77
C LEU A 56 -3.11 -15.95 6.92
N ALA A 57 -2.81 -17.21 6.63
CA ALA A 57 -3.71 -18.06 5.85
C ALA A 57 -5.08 -18.20 6.51
N ARG A 58 -5.11 -18.44 7.82
CA ARG A 58 -6.37 -18.51 8.55
C ARG A 58 -7.15 -17.20 8.50
N ARG A 59 -6.46 -16.09 8.68
CA ARG A 59 -7.11 -14.78 8.70
C ARG A 59 -7.71 -14.41 7.34
N VAL A 60 -7.06 -14.78 6.25
CA VAL A 60 -7.59 -14.47 4.91
C VAL A 60 -8.47 -15.58 4.35
N GLY A 61 -8.56 -16.73 5.02
CA GLY A 61 -9.41 -17.82 4.58
C GLY A 61 -8.88 -18.56 3.36
N LEU A 62 -7.57 -18.67 3.22
CA LEU A 62 -6.93 -19.36 2.11
C LEU A 62 -6.04 -20.48 2.63
N SER A 63 -5.69 -21.41 1.72
CA SER A 63 -4.73 -22.47 2.04
C SER A 63 -3.33 -21.87 2.29
N ILE A 64 -2.51 -22.60 3.03
CA ILE A 64 -1.14 -22.20 3.25
C ILE A 64 -0.35 -22.07 1.94
N PRO A 65 -0.42 -23.04 1.01
CA PRO A 65 0.29 -22.89 -0.27
C PRO A 65 -0.12 -21.65 -1.07
N THR A 66 -1.42 -21.37 -1.14
CA THR A 66 -1.90 -20.19 -1.87
C THR A 66 -1.44 -18.90 -1.19
N THR A 67 -1.52 -18.86 0.14
CA THR A 67 -1.04 -17.70 0.91
C THR A 67 0.45 -17.49 0.71
N SER A 68 1.24 -18.58 0.74
CA SER A 68 2.68 -18.51 0.49
C SER A 68 3.00 -17.93 -0.87
N GLN A 69 2.22 -18.28 -1.91
CA GLN A 69 2.41 -17.73 -3.25
C GLN A 69 2.16 -16.23 -3.28
N HIS A 70 1.11 -15.77 -2.62
CA HIS A 70 0.84 -14.34 -2.51
C HIS A 70 1.95 -13.60 -1.77
N LEU A 71 2.42 -14.17 -0.67
CA LEU A 71 3.52 -13.58 0.11
C LEU A 71 4.82 -13.52 -0.69
N ALA A 72 5.10 -14.55 -1.49
CA ALA A 72 6.29 -14.56 -2.33
C ALA A 72 6.26 -13.42 -3.35
N LYS A 73 5.12 -13.17 -3.96
CA LYS A 73 4.95 -12.06 -4.91
C LYS A 73 5.19 -10.71 -4.24
N LEU A 74 4.60 -10.51 -3.07
CA LEU A 74 4.75 -9.27 -2.33
C LEU A 74 6.20 -9.07 -1.88
N ARG A 75 6.86 -10.15 -1.49
CA ARG A 75 8.25 -10.11 -1.07
C ARG A 75 9.20 -9.78 -2.21
N LEU A 76 8.99 -10.37 -3.39
CA LEU A 76 9.80 -10.08 -4.57
C LEU A 76 9.72 -8.62 -4.98
N ALA A 77 8.59 -7.99 -4.78
CA ALA A 77 8.40 -6.57 -5.08
C ALA A 77 8.95 -5.65 -3.98
N GLY A 78 9.49 -6.21 -2.91
CA GLY A 78 10.03 -5.42 -1.81
C GLY A 78 8.99 -4.81 -0.89
N ILE A 79 7.72 -5.20 -1.02
CA ILE A 79 6.65 -4.67 -0.17
C ILE A 79 6.69 -5.33 1.22
N VAL A 80 7.05 -6.60 1.27
CA VAL A 80 7.01 -7.40 2.49
C VAL A 80 8.41 -7.87 2.85
N SER A 81 8.73 -7.80 4.13
CA SER A 81 9.95 -8.35 4.70
C SER A 81 9.63 -9.68 5.40
N ALA A 82 10.58 -10.60 5.36
CA ALA A 82 10.44 -11.89 6.02
C ALA A 82 11.62 -12.14 6.93
N ARG A 83 11.35 -12.69 8.11
CA ARG A 83 12.37 -13.01 9.10
C ARG A 83 12.15 -14.42 9.60
N ARG A 84 13.20 -15.23 9.58
CA ARG A 84 13.14 -16.59 10.10
C ARG A 84 13.45 -16.58 11.60
N GLU A 85 12.57 -17.19 12.39
CA GLU A 85 12.80 -17.41 13.81
C GLU A 85 12.43 -18.85 14.14
N GLY A 86 13.44 -19.68 14.42
CA GLY A 86 13.21 -21.09 14.68
C GLY A 86 12.62 -21.79 13.47
N ARG A 87 11.44 -22.37 13.64
CA ARG A 87 10.74 -23.10 12.58
C ARG A 87 9.80 -22.24 11.77
N HIS A 88 9.61 -20.99 12.19
CA HIS A 88 8.63 -20.11 11.58
C HIS A 88 9.30 -18.99 10.82
N THR A 89 8.65 -18.57 9.75
CA THR A 89 8.99 -17.34 9.03
C THR A 89 7.89 -16.33 9.32
N TYR A 90 8.29 -15.16 9.78
CA TYR A 90 7.38 -14.07 10.12
C TYR A 90 7.46 -13.00 9.05
N TYR A 91 6.30 -12.50 8.67
CA TYR A 91 6.15 -11.52 7.60
C TYR A 91 5.65 -10.21 8.17
N THR A 92 6.19 -9.10 7.67
CA THR A 92 5.81 -7.78 8.13
C THR A 92 5.97 -6.76 7.01
N ILE A 93 5.25 -5.65 7.12
CA ILE A 93 5.43 -4.49 6.27
C ILE A 93 5.94 -3.36 7.16
N GLU A 94 7.09 -2.80 6.79
CA GLU A 94 7.73 -1.73 7.57
C GLU A 94 7.90 -0.44 6.76
N ASP A 95 7.75 -0.51 5.44
CA ASP A 95 7.94 0.67 4.59
C ASP A 95 6.87 1.73 4.91
N PRO A 96 7.29 2.93 5.37
CA PRO A 96 6.33 3.98 5.75
C PRO A 96 5.42 4.39 4.59
N HIS A 97 5.90 4.34 3.35
CA HIS A 97 5.08 4.71 2.19
C HIS A 97 3.94 3.73 1.99
N VAL A 98 4.23 2.43 2.11
CA VAL A 98 3.21 1.38 1.97
C VAL A 98 2.22 1.47 3.12
N LEU A 99 2.71 1.65 4.35
CA LEU A 99 1.83 1.78 5.52
C LEU A 99 0.87 2.96 5.36
N THR A 100 1.38 4.11 4.92
CA THR A 100 0.55 5.30 4.69
C THR A 100 -0.47 5.06 3.59
N MET A 101 -0.05 4.41 2.49
CA MET A 101 -0.95 4.12 1.37
C MET A 101 -2.10 3.21 1.80
N LEU A 102 -1.81 2.16 2.60
CA LEU A 102 -2.84 1.26 3.11
C LEU A 102 -3.81 1.99 4.03
N ASP A 103 -3.28 2.81 4.92
CA ASP A 103 -4.11 3.60 5.83
C ASP A 103 -5.05 4.52 5.06
N GLN A 104 -4.54 5.20 4.05
CA GLN A 104 -5.31 6.14 3.26
C GLN A 104 -6.38 5.44 2.43
N ILE A 105 -6.07 4.32 1.78
CA ILE A 105 -7.07 3.65 0.94
C ILE A 105 -8.21 3.10 1.79
N PHE A 106 -7.93 2.53 2.97
CA PHE A 106 -8.99 2.02 3.82
C PHE A 106 -9.74 3.12 4.58
N GLY A 107 -9.13 4.30 4.73
CA GLY A 107 -9.85 5.48 5.18
C GLY A 107 -10.79 6.06 4.12
N HIS A 108 -10.52 5.75 2.84
CA HIS A 108 -11.31 6.21 1.71
C HIS A 108 -12.56 5.35 1.46
N ILE A 109 -12.57 4.12 1.96
CA ILE A 109 -13.64 3.15 1.68
C ILE A 109 -14.31 2.75 2.98
N ALA A 110 -15.63 2.91 3.04
CA ALA A 110 -16.42 2.52 4.21
C ALA A 110 -16.52 0.99 4.32
N PRO A 111 -16.85 0.44 5.51
CA PRO A 111 -16.92 -1.02 5.70
C PRO A 111 -17.87 -1.74 4.75
N ASP A 112 -18.89 -1.06 4.25
CA ASP A 112 -19.83 -1.66 3.29
C ASP A 112 -19.32 -1.60 1.84
N GLY A 113 -18.12 -1.06 1.62
CA GLY A 113 -17.51 -0.98 0.30
C GLY A 113 -17.82 0.30 -0.47
N THR A 114 -18.65 1.19 0.07
CA THR A 114 -18.90 2.48 -0.55
C THR A 114 -17.80 3.47 -0.16
N LEU A 115 -17.72 4.59 -0.86
CA LEU A 115 -16.75 5.62 -0.50
C LEU A 115 -17.16 6.26 0.82
N ALA A 116 -16.19 6.38 1.72
CA ALA A 116 -16.41 7.08 2.98
C ALA A 116 -16.58 8.58 2.71
N PRO A 117 -17.31 9.28 3.58
CA PRO A 117 -17.41 10.74 3.46
C PRO A 117 -16.01 11.36 3.50
N ASP A 118 -15.80 12.36 2.65
CA ASP A 118 -14.53 13.06 2.65
C ASP A 118 -14.31 13.79 3.96
N PRO A 119 -13.08 13.85 4.44
CA PRO A 119 -12.80 14.67 5.61
C PRO A 119 -13.06 16.14 5.29
N VAL A 120 -13.48 16.88 6.31
CA VAL A 120 -13.67 18.33 6.15
C VAL A 120 -12.31 18.98 6.06
N ILE A 121 -12.00 19.51 4.88
CA ILE A 121 -10.75 20.23 4.64
C ILE A 121 -11.08 21.61 4.12
N PRO A 122 -10.23 22.60 4.41
CA PRO A 122 -10.45 23.95 3.86
C PRO A 122 -10.42 23.92 2.34
N PRO A 123 -11.20 24.79 1.68
CA PRO A 123 -11.14 24.91 0.24
C PRO A 123 -9.71 25.24 -0.21
N ARG A 124 -9.34 24.72 -1.37
CA ARG A 124 -8.05 25.08 -1.93
C ARG A 124 -8.04 26.53 -2.32
N ARG A 125 -6.86 27.13 -2.12
CA ARG A 125 -6.68 28.48 -2.61
C ARG A 125 -6.76 28.44 -4.14
N PRO A 126 -7.52 29.35 -4.78
CA PRO A 126 -7.57 29.35 -6.25
C PRO A 126 -6.19 29.56 -6.85
N ALA A 127 -5.99 28.98 -8.02
CA ALA A 127 -4.78 29.24 -8.79
C ALA A 127 -4.73 30.71 -9.21
N GLN A 128 -3.55 31.30 -9.21
CA GLN A 128 -3.35 32.71 -9.53
C GLN A 128 -2.51 32.89 -10.78
#